data_0bd7b0a3aaaaf2aed32ea8b4877dec1f
#
_entry.id   0bd7b0a3aaaaf2aed32ea8b4877dec1f
#
_cell.length_a   1.000
_cell.length_b   1.000
_cell.length_c   1.000
_cell.angle_alpha   90.00
_cell.angle_beta   90.00
_cell.angle_gamma   90.00
#
_symmetry.space_group_name_H-M   'P 1'
#
loop_
_entity.id
_entity.type
_entity.pdbx_description
1 polymer ?
#
loop_
_entity_poly.entity_id
_entity_poly.type
_entity_poly.pdbx_seq_one_letter_code
_entity_poly.pdbx_strand_id
1 'polypeptide(L)'
;MATSSSSATVSLTDGPVVLGNSIAGETLRIPTGDPTSFHQAISEPDAMPVTEILGGLFLPPGTGPWPVVIVVPGSLGVAPSHVAKADLLTETGIACCVIDPFGTRGVTSTVANQAQYSFAASAWDVLAAAAVLVRRADVDATRIGAQGHSRGGSAVLSAACLAPLVGPERAPQLAAVYAAYPWSGFQFLRPDVGRTVVRSVIGDLDEWCLPLQVQAHMHAMTLCGCDASFRLFPDTHHSFDRDTPVELVPDASVSPGSPTIYIGDDGAFVHPVTGEADPGFTERDAMIYQVKSPYGRRGARIGTAGDQARAFHEDMMTFWTTSLR
;
A
#
# COMPACT_ATOMS: atom_id res chain seq x y z
N MET A 1 30.35 -11.54 14.63
CA MET A 1 30.04 -10.44 13.74
C MET A 1 28.95 -10.96 12.80
N ALA A 2 27.71 -10.68 13.10
CA ALA A 2 26.59 -11.06 12.24
C ALA A 2 26.50 -10.00 11.13
N THR A 3 26.76 -10.41 9.90
CA THR A 3 26.50 -9.58 8.72
C THR A 3 24.99 -9.40 8.62
N SER A 4 24.49 -8.20 8.91
CA SER A 4 23.12 -7.84 8.61
C SER A 4 22.91 -8.03 7.10
N SER A 5 22.06 -8.96 6.73
CA SER A 5 21.54 -9.02 5.36
C SER A 5 20.65 -7.78 5.18
N SER A 6 21.26 -6.65 4.76
CA SER A 6 20.48 -5.51 4.33
C SER A 6 19.65 -5.99 3.15
N SER A 7 18.32 -6.00 3.29
CA SER A 7 17.45 -6.23 2.15
C SER A 7 17.79 -5.18 1.09
N ALA A 8 18.34 -5.64 -0.04
CA ALA A 8 18.74 -4.76 -1.12
C ALA A 8 17.51 -3.94 -1.56
N THR A 9 17.63 -2.62 -1.57
CA THR A 9 16.61 -1.73 -2.17
C THR A 9 16.89 -1.60 -3.66
N VAL A 10 15.83 -1.57 -4.46
CA VAL A 10 15.91 -1.31 -5.89
C VAL A 10 15.71 0.19 -6.10
N SER A 11 16.69 0.84 -6.70
CA SER A 11 16.59 2.25 -7.07
C SER A 11 15.99 2.38 -8.47
N LEU A 12 14.96 3.21 -8.61
CA LEU A 12 14.41 3.59 -9.91
C LEU A 12 15.13 4.81 -10.53
N THR A 13 16.10 5.41 -9.80
CA THR A 13 16.91 6.54 -10.28
C THR A 13 18.16 6.11 -11.03
N ASP A 14 18.63 4.87 -10.83
CA ASP A 14 19.93 4.42 -11.34
C ASP A 14 19.86 3.85 -12.76
N GLY A 15 18.72 4.04 -13.43
CA GLY A 15 18.44 3.57 -14.77
C GLY A 15 17.26 2.61 -14.86
N PRO A 16 16.90 2.15 -16.06
CA PRO A 16 15.77 1.25 -16.24
C PRO A 16 16.02 -0.10 -15.55
N VAL A 17 15.08 -0.51 -14.71
CA VAL A 17 15.07 -1.87 -14.14
C VAL A 17 14.68 -2.86 -15.25
N VAL A 18 15.39 -3.96 -15.33
CA VAL A 18 15.09 -5.06 -16.27
C VAL A 18 14.57 -6.25 -15.44
N LEU A 19 13.40 -6.77 -15.83
CA LEU A 19 12.79 -7.94 -15.22
C LEU A 19 13.53 -9.24 -15.54
N GLY A 20 13.27 -10.30 -14.79
CA GLY A 20 13.82 -11.64 -15.05
C GLY A 20 13.41 -12.20 -16.43
N ASN A 21 12.23 -11.85 -16.91
CA ASN A 21 11.72 -12.17 -18.27
C ASN A 21 12.24 -11.21 -19.37
N SER A 22 13.25 -10.39 -19.07
CA SER A 22 13.93 -9.45 -19.97
C SER A 22 13.10 -8.23 -20.41
N ILE A 23 11.97 -7.96 -19.81
CA ILE A 23 11.21 -6.71 -20.02
C ILE A 23 11.94 -5.56 -19.34
N ALA A 24 12.30 -4.52 -20.11
CA ALA A 24 12.87 -3.29 -19.59
C ALA A 24 11.73 -2.34 -19.15
N GLY A 25 11.85 -1.81 -17.93
CA GLY A 25 10.88 -0.85 -17.41
C GLY A 25 11.10 0.55 -18.00
N GLU A 26 10.01 1.24 -18.28
CA GLU A 26 10.00 2.68 -18.56
C GLU A 26 9.97 3.45 -17.24
N THR A 27 10.89 4.39 -17.01
CA THR A 27 10.83 5.27 -15.83
C THR A 27 9.79 6.35 -16.03
N LEU A 28 8.78 6.37 -15.19
CA LEU A 28 7.74 7.40 -15.15
C LEU A 28 8.05 8.42 -14.07
N ARG A 29 7.87 9.71 -14.40
CA ARG A 29 7.78 10.79 -13.42
C ARG A 29 6.31 11.04 -13.12
N ILE A 30 5.93 10.95 -11.86
CA ILE A 30 4.55 11.01 -11.39
C ILE A 30 4.41 12.24 -10.50
N PRO A 31 3.88 13.37 -11.04
CA PRO A 31 3.54 14.52 -10.22
C PRO A 31 2.48 14.13 -9.18
N THR A 32 2.72 14.45 -7.92
CA THR A 32 1.84 14.10 -6.80
C THR A 32 1.73 15.22 -5.79
N GLY A 33 0.73 15.16 -4.92
CA GLY A 33 0.64 15.99 -3.73
C GLY A 33 1.35 15.32 -2.54
N ASP A 34 1.70 16.14 -1.56
CA ASP A 34 2.31 15.66 -0.30
C ASP A 34 1.46 16.11 0.90
N PRO A 35 0.20 15.63 1.03
CA PRO A 35 -0.68 16.01 2.12
C PRO A 35 -0.11 15.55 3.46
N THR A 36 -0.21 16.39 4.46
CA THR A 36 0.21 16.08 5.84
C THR A 36 -0.85 15.30 6.63
N SER A 37 -2.08 15.24 6.10
CA SER A 37 -3.21 14.53 6.71
C SER A 37 -4.27 14.17 5.66
N PHE A 38 -5.15 13.24 5.98
CA PHE A 38 -6.34 12.95 5.16
C PHE A 38 -7.29 14.14 5.09
N HIS A 39 -7.37 14.96 6.16
CA HIS A 39 -8.17 16.18 6.15
C HIS A 39 -7.69 17.16 5.07
N GLN A 40 -6.38 17.40 4.99
CA GLN A 40 -5.83 18.22 3.92
C GLN A 40 -6.11 17.65 2.54
N ALA A 41 -5.94 16.32 2.36
CA ALA A 41 -6.18 15.67 1.07
C ALA A 41 -7.64 15.79 0.59
N ILE A 42 -8.62 15.80 1.50
CA ILE A 42 -10.06 15.84 1.17
C ILE A 42 -10.57 17.28 1.13
N SER A 43 -10.30 18.05 2.18
CA SER A 43 -10.93 19.37 2.40
C SER A 43 -10.13 20.52 1.79
N GLU A 44 -8.80 20.35 1.66
CA GLU A 44 -7.90 21.40 1.17
C GLU A 44 -6.93 20.89 0.08
N PRO A 45 -7.42 20.13 -0.94
CA PRO A 45 -6.54 19.45 -1.88
C PRO A 45 -5.66 20.41 -2.72
N ASP A 46 -6.11 21.65 -2.95
CA ASP A 46 -5.35 22.65 -3.69
C ASP A 46 -4.23 23.31 -2.86
N ALA A 47 -4.25 23.10 -1.53
CA ALA A 47 -3.21 23.58 -0.61
C ALA A 47 -2.11 22.55 -0.35
N MET A 48 -2.21 21.34 -0.92
CA MET A 48 -1.17 20.32 -0.77
C MET A 48 0.14 20.77 -1.42
N PRO A 49 1.30 20.58 -0.74
CA PRO A 49 2.59 20.75 -1.39
C PRO A 49 2.69 19.83 -2.61
N VAL A 50 3.21 20.35 -3.71
CA VAL A 50 3.44 19.57 -4.94
C VAL A 50 4.82 18.92 -4.86
N THR A 51 4.88 17.65 -5.19
CA THR A 51 6.12 16.88 -5.30
C THR A 51 6.04 15.93 -6.49
N GLU A 52 7.04 15.09 -6.66
CA GLU A 52 7.11 14.08 -7.70
C GLU A 52 7.62 12.78 -7.10
N ILE A 53 7.08 11.65 -7.53
CA ILE A 53 7.65 10.34 -7.28
C ILE A 53 8.03 9.64 -8.58
N LEU A 54 8.79 8.56 -8.50
CA LEU A 54 9.15 7.74 -9.65
C LEU A 54 8.33 6.46 -9.71
N GLY A 55 8.10 5.98 -10.94
CA GLY A 55 7.53 4.67 -11.21
C GLY A 55 8.32 3.94 -12.28
N GLY A 56 8.46 2.62 -12.14
CA GLY A 56 8.95 1.73 -13.19
C GLY A 56 7.76 1.03 -13.84
N LEU A 57 7.42 1.37 -15.09
CA LEU A 57 6.32 0.75 -15.83
C LEU A 57 6.86 -0.37 -16.71
N PHE A 58 6.32 -1.56 -16.53
CA PHE A 58 6.65 -2.78 -17.27
C PHE A 58 5.43 -3.19 -18.09
N LEU A 59 5.56 -3.17 -19.40
CA LEU A 59 4.48 -3.56 -20.32
C LEU A 59 4.70 -4.99 -20.81
N PRO A 60 3.66 -5.83 -20.86
CA PRO A 60 3.73 -7.14 -21.49
C PRO A 60 4.12 -7.04 -22.97
N PRO A 61 4.71 -8.09 -23.57
CA PRO A 61 4.95 -8.12 -25.01
C PRO A 61 3.63 -8.13 -25.80
N GLY A 62 3.61 -7.44 -26.94
CA GLY A 62 2.44 -7.35 -27.84
C GLY A 62 1.89 -5.94 -27.95
N THR A 63 0.59 -5.84 -28.25
CA THR A 63 -0.12 -4.56 -28.43
C THR A 63 -1.22 -4.44 -27.40
N GLY A 64 -1.14 -3.37 -26.57
CA GLY A 64 -2.18 -3.02 -25.61
C GLY A 64 -3.52 -2.57 -26.25
N PRO A 65 -4.41 -1.91 -25.51
CA PRO A 65 -4.16 -1.41 -24.15
C PRO A 65 -4.16 -2.51 -23.09
N TRP A 66 -3.21 -2.43 -22.15
CA TRP A 66 -3.03 -3.42 -21.10
C TRP A 66 -3.77 -3.04 -19.81
N PRO A 67 -4.40 -3.98 -19.08
CA PRO A 67 -4.70 -3.78 -17.67
C PRO A 67 -3.39 -3.54 -16.91
N VAL A 68 -3.41 -2.76 -15.85
CA VAL A 68 -2.19 -2.44 -15.09
C VAL A 68 -2.42 -2.56 -13.59
N VAL A 69 -1.42 -3.08 -12.88
CA VAL A 69 -1.36 -3.09 -11.42
C VAL A 69 -0.25 -2.14 -10.95
N ILE A 70 -0.62 -1.16 -10.13
CA ILE A 70 0.32 -0.31 -9.40
C ILE A 70 0.82 -1.10 -8.19
N VAL A 71 2.12 -1.34 -8.07
CA VAL A 71 2.75 -2.03 -6.94
C VAL A 71 3.40 -1.02 -6.01
N VAL A 72 2.94 -1.02 -4.74
CA VAL A 72 3.32 -0.05 -3.71
C VAL A 72 4.15 -0.74 -2.63
N PRO A 73 5.39 -0.28 -2.37
CA PRO A 73 6.27 -0.90 -1.41
C PRO A 73 5.84 -0.64 0.04
N GLY A 74 6.38 -1.44 0.95
CA GLY A 74 6.27 -1.25 2.39
C GLY A 74 7.30 -0.25 2.94
N SER A 75 7.46 -0.27 4.28
CA SER A 75 8.32 0.66 5.04
C SER A 75 9.81 0.59 4.72
N LEU A 76 10.26 -0.42 4.00
CA LEU A 76 11.66 -0.58 3.55
C LEU A 76 11.92 -0.03 2.13
N GLY A 77 10.90 0.57 1.47
CA GLY A 77 11.01 1.00 0.08
C GLY A 77 10.92 -0.14 -0.92
N VAL A 78 11.30 0.14 -2.18
CA VAL A 78 11.22 -0.84 -3.26
C VAL A 78 12.25 -1.94 -3.04
N ALA A 79 11.79 -3.18 -2.99
CA ALA A 79 12.61 -4.38 -2.81
C ALA A 79 12.54 -5.30 -4.06
N PRO A 80 13.49 -6.23 -4.25
CA PRO A 80 13.45 -7.19 -5.33
C PRO A 80 12.13 -7.98 -5.41
N SER A 81 11.50 -8.26 -4.27
CA SER A 81 10.19 -8.94 -4.23
C SER A 81 9.06 -8.15 -4.91
N HIS A 82 9.13 -6.80 -4.95
CA HIS A 82 8.16 -5.99 -5.69
C HIS A 82 8.40 -6.08 -7.20
N VAL A 83 9.66 -6.11 -7.62
CA VAL A 83 10.04 -6.29 -9.04
C VAL A 83 9.67 -7.69 -9.53
N ALA A 84 9.88 -8.73 -8.71
CA ALA A 84 9.47 -10.10 -9.05
C ALA A 84 7.96 -10.25 -9.28
N LYS A 85 7.13 -9.39 -8.65
CA LYS A 85 5.68 -9.36 -8.94
C LYS A 85 5.38 -8.77 -10.31
N ALA A 86 6.22 -7.85 -10.81
CA ALA A 86 6.10 -7.36 -12.17
C ALA A 86 6.40 -8.47 -13.21
N ASP A 87 7.35 -9.37 -12.94
CA ASP A 87 7.56 -10.58 -13.76
C ASP A 87 6.28 -11.40 -13.86
N LEU A 88 5.70 -11.78 -12.71
CA LEU A 88 4.50 -12.61 -12.66
C LEU A 88 3.29 -11.98 -13.37
N LEU A 89 3.10 -10.67 -13.19
CA LEU A 89 1.98 -9.95 -13.80
C LEU A 89 2.14 -9.84 -15.31
N THR A 90 3.35 -9.47 -15.80
CA THR A 90 3.60 -9.30 -17.23
C THR A 90 3.54 -10.61 -18.02
N GLU A 91 3.88 -11.75 -17.40
CA GLU A 91 3.70 -13.09 -17.98
C GLU A 91 2.23 -13.45 -18.23
N THR A 92 1.30 -12.82 -17.49
CA THR A 92 -0.16 -13.04 -17.66
C THR A 92 -0.85 -11.97 -18.50
N GLY A 93 -0.09 -11.06 -19.11
CA GLY A 93 -0.64 -9.99 -19.94
C GLY A 93 -1.16 -8.80 -19.13
N ILE A 94 -0.73 -8.65 -17.87
CA ILE A 94 -1.07 -7.51 -17.01
C ILE A 94 0.20 -6.64 -16.87
N ALA A 95 0.12 -5.37 -17.25
CA ALA A 95 1.20 -4.41 -17.02
C ALA A 95 1.40 -4.15 -15.52
N CYS A 96 2.61 -3.77 -15.15
CA CYS A 96 2.94 -3.46 -13.76
C CYS A 96 3.64 -2.10 -13.67
N CYS A 97 3.21 -1.27 -12.72
CA CYS A 97 3.86 -0.02 -12.39
C CYS A 97 4.34 -0.06 -10.93
N VAL A 98 5.62 -0.31 -10.71
CA VAL A 98 6.21 -0.27 -9.36
C VAL A 98 6.55 1.18 -9.02
N ILE A 99 5.91 1.76 -8.00
CA ILE A 99 6.19 3.14 -7.60
C ILE A 99 7.21 3.21 -6.47
N ASP A 100 8.05 4.26 -6.47
CA ASP A 100 8.95 4.61 -5.38
C ASP A 100 8.51 5.93 -4.73
N PRO A 101 7.74 5.85 -3.62
CA PRO A 101 7.28 7.03 -2.90
C PRO A 101 8.35 7.70 -2.05
N PHE A 102 9.52 7.07 -1.86
CA PHE A 102 10.53 7.48 -0.89
C PHE A 102 11.71 8.24 -1.49
N GLY A 103 12.23 7.77 -2.62
CA GLY A 103 13.51 8.26 -3.16
C GLY A 103 13.56 9.77 -3.34
N THR A 104 12.57 10.36 -3.99
CA THR A 104 12.50 11.81 -4.24
C THR A 104 12.23 12.64 -2.98
N ARG A 105 11.68 12.03 -1.93
CA ARG A 105 11.47 12.66 -0.61
C ARG A 105 12.67 12.54 0.31
N GLY A 106 13.75 11.87 -0.12
CA GLY A 106 14.92 11.60 0.71
C GLY A 106 14.66 10.67 1.88
N VAL A 107 13.59 9.87 1.82
CA VAL A 107 13.25 8.84 2.80
C VAL A 107 13.88 7.53 2.34
N THR A 108 14.61 6.86 3.19
CA THR A 108 15.20 5.54 2.90
C THR A 108 14.40 4.40 3.51
N SER A 109 13.82 4.64 4.70
CA SER A 109 13.02 3.66 5.43
C SER A 109 12.14 4.36 6.46
N THR A 110 10.92 3.87 6.65
CA THR A 110 10.02 4.31 7.73
C THR A 110 9.92 3.30 8.87
N VAL A 111 10.68 2.21 8.86
CA VAL A 111 10.63 1.11 9.85
C VAL A 111 10.81 1.60 11.29
N ALA A 112 11.78 2.46 11.54
CA ALA A 112 12.08 3.01 12.86
C ALA A 112 11.18 4.22 13.24
N ASN A 113 10.61 4.90 12.25
CA ASN A 113 9.76 6.07 12.43
C ASN A 113 8.75 6.19 11.29
N GLN A 114 7.52 5.76 11.51
CA GLN A 114 6.44 5.78 10.53
C GLN A 114 5.92 7.20 10.22
N ALA A 115 6.23 8.20 11.05
CA ALA A 115 5.75 9.58 10.89
C ALA A 115 6.64 10.45 9.97
N GLN A 116 7.68 9.88 9.32
CA GLN A 116 8.52 10.62 8.37
C GLN A 116 7.80 11.00 7.08
N TYR A 117 6.75 10.28 6.75
CA TYR A 117 5.98 10.38 5.55
C TYR A 117 4.53 10.02 5.88
N SER A 118 3.56 10.87 5.54
CA SER A 118 2.18 10.67 5.95
C SER A 118 1.52 9.47 5.26
N PHE A 119 0.55 8.83 5.92
CA PHE A 119 -0.27 7.80 5.29
C PHE A 119 -1.21 8.41 4.24
N ALA A 120 -1.62 9.66 4.44
CA ALA A 120 -2.40 10.41 3.46
C ALA A 120 -1.61 10.62 2.16
N ALA A 121 -0.32 11.03 2.24
CA ALA A 121 0.55 11.15 1.08
C ALA A 121 0.80 9.80 0.42
N SER A 122 0.96 8.72 1.21
CA SER A 122 1.08 7.35 0.67
C SER A 122 -0.14 6.96 -0.19
N ALA A 123 -1.34 7.29 0.28
CA ALA A 123 -2.58 7.05 -0.47
C ALA A 123 -2.70 7.93 -1.71
N TRP A 124 -2.31 9.20 -1.59
CA TRP A 124 -2.35 10.15 -2.69
C TRP A 124 -1.39 9.76 -3.83
N ASP A 125 -0.21 9.24 -3.53
CA ASP A 125 0.74 8.73 -4.52
C ASP A 125 0.15 7.61 -5.39
N VAL A 126 -0.67 6.72 -4.81
CA VAL A 126 -1.38 5.68 -5.56
C VAL A 126 -2.36 6.30 -6.55
N LEU A 127 -3.14 7.29 -6.12
CA LEU A 127 -4.11 7.99 -6.97
C LEU A 127 -3.42 8.81 -8.06
N ALA A 128 -2.29 9.46 -7.74
CA ALA A 128 -1.47 10.20 -8.69
C ALA A 128 -0.88 9.25 -9.77
N ALA A 129 -0.39 8.08 -9.36
CA ALA A 129 0.08 7.07 -10.31
C ALA A 129 -1.05 6.60 -11.24
N ALA A 130 -2.23 6.32 -10.69
CA ALA A 130 -3.41 5.96 -11.49
C ALA A 130 -3.81 7.09 -12.46
N ALA A 131 -3.74 8.36 -12.02
CA ALA A 131 -4.05 9.53 -12.88
C ALA A 131 -3.04 9.72 -14.03
N VAL A 132 -1.78 9.32 -13.87
CA VAL A 132 -0.80 9.28 -14.97
C VAL A 132 -1.11 8.13 -15.92
N LEU A 133 -1.38 6.94 -15.38
CA LEU A 133 -1.61 5.72 -16.16
C LEU A 133 -2.90 5.80 -17.00
N VAL A 134 -3.98 6.37 -16.49
CA VAL A 134 -5.27 6.51 -17.20
C VAL A 134 -5.16 7.33 -18.50
N ARG A 135 -4.12 8.17 -18.63
CA ARG A 135 -3.88 9.02 -19.80
C ARG A 135 -3.05 8.35 -20.89
N ARG A 136 -2.55 7.17 -20.65
CA ARG A 136 -1.71 6.43 -21.59
C ARG A 136 -2.55 5.65 -22.58
N ALA A 137 -2.17 5.69 -23.83
CA ALA A 137 -2.85 4.94 -24.91
C ALA A 137 -2.60 3.42 -24.85
N ASP A 138 -1.53 3.01 -24.19
CA ASP A 138 -1.13 1.60 -24.04
C ASP A 138 -1.68 0.98 -22.73
N VAL A 139 -2.44 1.74 -21.92
CA VAL A 139 -3.09 1.31 -20.69
C VAL A 139 -4.61 1.31 -20.85
N ASP A 140 -5.27 0.25 -20.40
CA ASP A 140 -6.72 0.23 -20.29
C ASP A 140 -7.15 1.00 -19.03
N ALA A 141 -7.65 2.21 -19.23
CA ALA A 141 -8.07 3.12 -18.17
C ALA A 141 -9.18 2.56 -17.26
N THR A 142 -9.91 1.52 -17.71
CA THR A 142 -10.98 0.88 -16.94
C THR A 142 -10.49 -0.28 -16.08
N ARG A 143 -9.24 -0.74 -16.30
CA ARG A 143 -8.63 -1.89 -15.65
C ARG A 143 -7.32 -1.54 -14.96
N ILE A 144 -7.35 -0.49 -14.12
CA ILE A 144 -6.22 -0.08 -13.27
C ILE A 144 -6.47 -0.59 -11.86
N GLY A 145 -5.61 -1.48 -11.37
CA GLY A 145 -5.60 -1.96 -10.00
C GLY A 145 -4.41 -1.46 -9.20
N ALA A 146 -4.45 -1.64 -7.89
CA ALA A 146 -3.32 -1.32 -7.01
C ALA A 146 -3.06 -2.43 -6.00
N GLN A 147 -1.80 -2.83 -5.86
CA GLN A 147 -1.32 -3.81 -4.89
C GLN A 147 -0.33 -3.15 -3.94
N GLY A 148 -0.55 -3.29 -2.64
CA GLY A 148 0.35 -2.72 -1.66
C GLY A 148 0.79 -3.73 -0.61
N HIS A 149 1.99 -3.53 -0.09
CA HIS A 149 2.63 -4.40 0.89
C HIS A 149 2.88 -3.64 2.19
N SER A 150 2.38 -4.15 3.33
CA SER A 150 2.57 -3.52 4.65
C SER A 150 2.04 -2.07 4.65
N ARG A 151 2.90 -1.06 4.85
CA ARG A 151 2.55 0.36 4.69
C ARG A 151 1.93 0.65 3.32
N GLY A 152 2.45 0.05 2.25
CA GLY A 152 1.86 0.13 0.91
C GLY A 152 0.47 -0.50 0.83
N GLY A 153 0.21 -1.56 1.61
CA GLY A 153 -1.12 -2.15 1.79
C GLY A 153 -2.11 -1.17 2.41
N SER A 154 -1.66 -0.41 3.43
CA SER A 154 -2.45 0.70 3.99
C SER A 154 -2.72 1.77 2.95
N ALA A 155 -1.70 2.13 2.15
CA ALA A 155 -1.82 3.14 1.10
C ALA A 155 -2.89 2.80 0.07
N VAL A 156 -2.92 1.55 -0.44
CA VAL A 156 -3.91 1.17 -1.45
C VAL A 156 -5.33 1.05 -0.89
N LEU A 157 -5.50 0.61 0.36
CA LEU A 157 -6.80 0.62 1.03
C LEU A 157 -7.30 2.05 1.26
N SER A 158 -6.43 2.93 1.76
CA SER A 158 -6.78 4.33 1.96
C SER A 158 -7.04 5.06 0.64
N ALA A 159 -6.30 4.76 -0.42
CA ALA A 159 -6.54 5.31 -1.76
C ALA A 159 -7.91 4.92 -2.30
N ALA A 160 -8.33 3.66 -2.12
CA ALA A 160 -9.65 3.20 -2.52
C ALA A 160 -10.78 3.94 -1.79
N CYS A 161 -10.62 4.22 -0.48
CA CYS A 161 -11.58 5.00 0.29
C CYS A 161 -11.53 6.50 -0.04
N LEU A 162 -10.34 7.02 -0.36
CA LEU A 162 -10.12 8.45 -0.63
C LEU A 162 -10.68 8.86 -2.01
N ALA A 163 -10.56 8.01 -3.03
CA ALA A 163 -10.97 8.33 -4.40
C ALA A 163 -12.44 8.80 -4.51
N PRO A 164 -13.44 8.14 -3.91
CA PRO A 164 -14.82 8.64 -3.92
C PRO A 164 -15.00 9.99 -3.21
N LEU A 165 -14.22 10.26 -2.16
CA LEU A 165 -14.32 11.47 -1.36
C LEU A 165 -13.75 12.70 -2.08
N VAL A 166 -12.66 12.54 -2.83
CA VAL A 166 -12.05 13.64 -3.58
C VAL A 166 -12.65 13.81 -4.99
N GLY A 167 -13.40 12.83 -5.45
CA GLY A 167 -14.13 12.85 -6.71
C GLY A 167 -13.31 12.50 -7.95
N PRO A 168 -14.00 12.14 -9.06
CA PRO A 168 -13.38 11.60 -10.28
C PRO A 168 -12.50 12.60 -11.03
N GLU A 169 -12.70 13.89 -10.83
CA GLU A 169 -11.89 14.96 -11.44
C GLU A 169 -10.47 14.99 -10.87
N ARG A 170 -10.29 14.53 -9.62
CA ARG A 170 -9.01 14.54 -8.91
C ARG A 170 -8.35 13.16 -8.86
N ALA A 171 -9.16 12.13 -8.77
CA ALA A 171 -8.67 10.76 -8.63
C ALA A 171 -9.49 9.76 -9.44
N PRO A 172 -8.87 8.96 -10.32
CA PRO A 172 -9.56 7.86 -10.97
C PRO A 172 -9.90 6.77 -9.96
N GLN A 173 -11.06 6.14 -10.12
CA GLN A 173 -11.42 4.97 -9.33
C GLN A 173 -10.59 3.77 -9.76
N LEU A 174 -10.02 3.06 -8.79
CA LEU A 174 -9.33 1.80 -9.04
C LEU A 174 -10.35 0.68 -9.33
N ALA A 175 -10.06 -0.18 -10.30
CA ALA A 175 -10.89 -1.35 -10.60
C ALA A 175 -10.81 -2.39 -9.46
N ALA A 176 -9.61 -2.62 -8.94
CA ALA A 176 -9.38 -3.58 -7.87
C ALA A 176 -8.18 -3.19 -6.98
N VAL A 177 -8.21 -3.64 -5.73
CA VAL A 177 -7.15 -3.42 -4.73
C VAL A 177 -6.79 -4.73 -4.03
N TYR A 178 -5.49 -5.06 -3.98
CA TYR A 178 -4.94 -6.17 -3.22
C TYR A 178 -4.01 -5.64 -2.12
N ALA A 179 -4.43 -5.75 -0.86
CA ALA A 179 -3.69 -5.27 0.28
C ALA A 179 -3.03 -6.43 1.04
N ALA A 180 -1.71 -6.57 0.88
CA ALA A 180 -0.92 -7.59 1.54
C ALA A 180 -0.48 -7.11 2.92
N TYR A 181 -0.91 -7.82 3.96
CA TYR A 181 -0.59 -7.59 5.38
C TYR A 181 -0.57 -6.08 5.73
N PRO A 182 -1.66 -5.34 5.40
CA PRO A 182 -1.73 -3.90 5.62
C PRO A 182 -1.75 -3.56 7.10
N TRP A 183 -1.12 -2.44 7.47
CA TRP A 183 -1.41 -1.86 8.76
C TRP A 183 -2.76 -1.13 8.68
N SER A 184 -3.73 -1.54 9.49
CA SER A 184 -5.10 -1.02 9.51
C SER A 184 -5.43 -0.29 10.81
N GLY A 185 -4.44 0.38 11.40
CA GLY A 185 -4.63 1.21 12.59
C GLY A 185 -5.34 2.54 12.32
N PHE A 186 -5.36 3.01 11.06
CA PHE A 186 -6.21 4.09 10.57
C PHE A 186 -7.28 3.51 9.65
N GLN A 187 -8.55 3.84 9.88
CA GLN A 187 -9.68 3.37 9.06
C GLN A 187 -10.70 4.48 8.88
N PHE A 188 -11.24 4.62 7.69
CA PHE A 188 -12.38 5.52 7.47
C PHE A 188 -13.61 5.01 8.23
N LEU A 189 -14.37 5.91 8.84
CA LEU A 189 -15.63 5.58 9.51
C LEU A 189 -16.64 4.93 8.55
N ARG A 190 -16.66 5.42 7.32
CA ARG A 190 -17.41 4.84 6.21
C ARG A 190 -16.42 4.45 5.11
N PRO A 191 -15.87 3.23 5.14
CA PRO A 191 -14.89 2.79 4.17
C PRO A 191 -15.57 2.37 2.86
N ASP A 192 -16.30 3.30 2.23
CA ASP A 192 -16.92 3.12 0.94
C ASP A 192 -15.86 3.26 -0.16
N VAL A 193 -15.71 2.23 -0.97
CA VAL A 193 -14.75 2.18 -2.08
C VAL A 193 -15.46 2.15 -3.45
N GLY A 194 -16.75 2.42 -3.47
CA GLY A 194 -17.57 2.38 -4.67
C GLY A 194 -17.58 0.98 -5.30
N ARG A 195 -17.16 0.87 -6.57
CA ARG A 195 -17.14 -0.40 -7.33
C ARG A 195 -15.79 -1.12 -7.28
N THR A 196 -14.84 -0.60 -6.52
CA THR A 196 -13.51 -1.23 -6.39
C THR A 196 -13.64 -2.59 -5.70
N VAL A 197 -13.13 -3.65 -6.34
CA VAL A 197 -13.04 -4.98 -5.71
C VAL A 197 -11.84 -4.99 -4.77
N VAL A 198 -12.03 -5.36 -3.51
CA VAL A 198 -10.98 -5.31 -2.49
C VAL A 198 -10.69 -6.70 -1.93
N ARG A 199 -9.40 -7.04 -1.89
CA ARG A 199 -8.92 -8.22 -1.16
C ARG A 199 -7.80 -7.83 -0.22
N SER A 200 -7.91 -8.29 1.03
CA SER A 200 -6.81 -8.15 1.99
C SER A 200 -6.38 -9.51 2.53
N VAL A 201 -5.07 -9.71 2.66
CA VAL A 201 -4.47 -10.93 3.16
C VAL A 201 -3.45 -10.61 4.25
N ILE A 202 -3.36 -11.47 5.29
CA ILE A 202 -2.42 -11.28 6.39
C ILE A 202 -2.14 -12.62 7.06
N GLY A 203 -0.98 -12.74 7.71
CA GLY A 203 -0.65 -13.90 8.55
C GLY A 203 -1.22 -13.77 9.96
N ASP A 204 -1.56 -14.87 10.60
CA ASP A 204 -2.08 -14.90 11.98
C ASP A 204 -1.00 -14.63 13.04
N LEU A 205 0.29 -14.84 12.69
CA LEU A 205 1.45 -14.53 13.54
C LEU A 205 2.08 -13.18 13.21
N ASP A 206 1.37 -12.29 12.49
CA ASP A 206 1.88 -10.97 12.14
C ASP A 206 2.07 -10.12 13.40
N GLU A 207 3.32 -9.73 13.66
CA GLU A 207 3.72 -8.91 14.80
C GLU A 207 3.79 -7.41 14.48
N TRP A 208 3.68 -7.04 13.19
CA TRP A 208 3.71 -5.66 12.70
C TRP A 208 2.31 -5.05 12.59
N CYS A 209 1.41 -5.83 12.03
CA CYS A 209 0.05 -5.44 11.73
C CYS A 209 -0.91 -6.38 12.44
N LEU A 210 -1.97 -5.84 13.05
CA LEU A 210 -2.92 -6.66 13.80
C LEU A 210 -3.94 -7.32 12.85
N PRO A 211 -3.97 -8.65 12.74
CA PRO A 211 -4.92 -9.36 11.85
C PRO A 211 -6.37 -9.00 12.13
N LEU A 212 -6.73 -8.81 13.42
CA LEU A 212 -8.07 -8.43 13.83
C LEU A 212 -8.50 -7.07 13.28
N GLN A 213 -7.59 -6.08 13.22
CA GLN A 213 -7.89 -4.77 12.63
C GLN A 213 -8.11 -4.87 11.13
N VAL A 214 -7.32 -5.70 10.43
CA VAL A 214 -7.50 -5.94 8.99
C VAL A 214 -8.83 -6.62 8.71
N GLN A 215 -9.17 -7.66 9.47
CA GLN A 215 -10.46 -8.34 9.35
C GLN A 215 -11.64 -7.39 9.61
N ALA A 216 -11.55 -6.57 10.66
CA ALA A 216 -12.59 -5.59 10.99
C ALA A 216 -12.75 -4.55 9.88
N HIS A 217 -11.65 -4.08 9.26
CA HIS A 217 -11.68 -3.15 8.15
C HIS A 217 -12.38 -3.74 6.92
N MET A 218 -12.06 -4.99 6.54
CA MET A 218 -12.74 -5.66 5.42
C MET A 218 -14.22 -5.90 5.72
N HIS A 219 -14.56 -6.26 6.97
CA HIS A 219 -15.96 -6.40 7.38
C HIS A 219 -16.72 -5.06 7.31
N ALA A 220 -16.11 -3.95 7.74
CA ALA A 220 -16.70 -2.63 7.63
C ALA A 220 -16.97 -2.24 6.16
N MET A 221 -16.04 -2.52 5.24
CA MET A 221 -16.25 -2.33 3.80
C MET A 221 -17.44 -3.16 3.29
N THR A 222 -17.55 -4.42 3.70
CA THR A 222 -18.71 -5.28 3.34
C THR A 222 -20.03 -4.71 3.86
N LEU A 223 -20.04 -4.14 5.09
CA LEU A 223 -21.22 -3.48 5.64
C LEU A 223 -21.61 -2.20 4.88
N CYS A 224 -20.66 -1.54 4.24
CA CYS A 224 -20.91 -0.42 3.30
C CYS A 224 -21.41 -0.89 1.93
N GLY A 225 -21.54 -2.21 1.69
CA GLY A 225 -21.98 -2.77 0.42
C GLY A 225 -20.86 -2.97 -0.61
N CYS A 226 -19.60 -2.82 -0.21
CA CYS A 226 -18.44 -3.01 -1.09
C CYS A 226 -18.14 -4.50 -1.30
N ASP A 227 -17.57 -4.83 -2.47
CA ASP A 227 -17.02 -6.17 -2.75
C ASP A 227 -15.66 -6.30 -2.08
N ALA A 228 -15.65 -6.69 -0.81
CA ALA A 228 -14.44 -6.82 0.00
C ALA A 228 -14.29 -8.24 0.54
N SER A 229 -13.08 -8.78 0.46
CA SER A 229 -12.74 -10.12 0.92
C SER A 229 -11.48 -10.14 1.79
N PHE A 230 -11.41 -11.10 2.71
CA PHE A 230 -10.33 -11.28 3.67
C PHE A 230 -9.82 -12.72 3.65
N ARG A 231 -8.49 -12.88 3.70
CA ARG A 231 -7.86 -14.18 3.91
C ARG A 231 -6.80 -14.11 5.00
N LEU A 232 -6.94 -14.98 6.02
CA LEU A 232 -5.95 -15.21 7.05
C LEU A 232 -5.10 -16.41 6.66
N PHE A 233 -3.77 -16.24 6.66
CA PHE A 233 -2.81 -17.33 6.43
C PHE A 233 -2.34 -17.87 7.78
N PRO A 234 -2.51 -19.19 8.05
CA PRO A 234 -2.12 -19.79 9.31
C PRO A 234 -0.60 -19.90 9.45
N ASP A 235 -0.11 -19.84 10.69
CA ASP A 235 1.31 -19.98 11.08
C ASP A 235 2.24 -19.02 10.32
N THR A 236 1.75 -17.84 9.94
CA THR A 236 2.40 -16.94 8.97
C THR A 236 2.73 -15.60 9.60
N HIS A 237 4.00 -15.18 9.47
CA HIS A 237 4.50 -13.87 9.90
C HIS A 237 4.29 -12.76 8.86
N HIS A 238 4.72 -11.55 9.18
CA HIS A 238 4.70 -10.40 8.27
C HIS A 238 5.61 -10.60 7.05
N SER A 239 5.25 -10.03 5.88
CA SER A 239 6.06 -10.09 4.65
C SER A 239 6.39 -11.52 4.17
N PHE A 240 5.46 -12.43 4.28
CA PHE A 240 5.60 -13.84 3.91
C PHE A 240 5.60 -14.12 2.40
N ASP A 241 5.45 -13.08 1.59
CA ASP A 241 5.57 -13.11 0.11
C ASP A 241 7.01 -13.10 -0.40
N ARG A 242 8.00 -13.05 0.52
CA ARG A 242 9.44 -13.00 0.20
C ARG A 242 10.06 -14.38 0.29
N ASP A 243 11.20 -14.57 -0.39
CA ASP A 243 12.01 -15.78 -0.30
C ASP A 243 13.04 -15.72 0.84
N THR A 244 12.77 -14.91 1.86
CA THR A 244 13.64 -14.77 3.02
C THR A 244 13.07 -15.52 4.22
N PRO A 245 13.89 -16.29 4.96
CA PRO A 245 13.43 -16.98 6.16
C PRO A 245 12.95 -15.99 7.23
N VAL A 246 12.15 -16.50 8.17
CA VAL A 246 11.65 -15.68 9.28
C VAL A 246 12.81 -15.18 10.14
N GLU A 247 12.92 -13.86 10.27
CA GLU A 247 13.95 -13.19 11.07
C GLU A 247 13.35 -12.05 11.91
N LEU A 248 14.05 -11.69 12.99
CA LEU A 248 13.69 -10.55 13.83
C LEU A 248 14.31 -9.26 13.27
N VAL A 249 13.49 -8.23 13.07
CA VAL A 249 13.94 -6.85 12.79
C VAL A 249 13.93 -6.07 14.11
N PRO A 250 15.08 -5.89 14.76
CA PRO A 250 15.13 -5.38 16.14
C PRO A 250 14.69 -3.92 16.27
N ASP A 251 14.92 -3.10 15.24
CA ASP A 251 14.58 -1.67 15.22
C ASP A 251 13.15 -1.36 14.78
N ALA A 252 12.38 -2.40 14.44
CA ALA A 252 10.99 -2.22 14.05
C ALA A 252 10.18 -1.53 15.16
N SER A 253 9.56 -0.41 14.84
CA SER A 253 8.63 0.29 15.73
C SER A 253 7.22 -0.16 15.41
N VAL A 254 6.61 -0.92 16.30
CA VAL A 254 5.30 -1.55 16.09
C VAL A 254 4.37 -1.30 17.27
N SER A 255 3.07 -1.30 17.00
CA SER A 255 2.03 -1.10 18.02
C SER A 255 0.81 -2.01 17.77
N PRO A 256 0.99 -3.35 17.75
CA PRO A 256 -0.08 -4.27 17.35
C PRO A 256 -1.28 -4.27 18.32
N GLY A 257 -1.09 -3.79 19.55
CA GLY A 257 -2.19 -3.69 20.55
C GLY A 257 -2.88 -2.34 20.58
N SER A 258 -2.53 -1.38 19.69
CA SER A 258 -3.13 -0.06 19.70
C SER A 258 -4.58 -0.08 19.19
N PRO A 259 -5.46 0.81 19.73
CA PRO A 259 -6.81 0.94 19.18
C PRO A 259 -6.77 1.48 17.75
N THR A 260 -7.79 1.13 16.97
CA THR A 260 -8.02 1.76 15.66
C THR A 260 -8.40 3.23 15.88
N ILE A 261 -7.80 4.12 15.10
CA ILE A 261 -8.17 5.52 15.01
C ILE A 261 -8.97 5.72 13.74
N TYR A 262 -10.17 6.26 13.87
CA TYR A 262 -11.05 6.45 12.74
C TYR A 262 -10.84 7.80 12.06
N ILE A 263 -11.14 7.85 10.77
CA ILE A 263 -11.05 9.02 9.89
C ILE A 263 -12.49 9.37 9.47
N GLY A 264 -12.91 10.60 9.70
CA GLY A 264 -14.20 11.12 9.25
C GLY A 264 -14.28 11.33 7.74
N ASP A 265 -15.46 11.62 7.22
CA ASP A 265 -15.67 11.84 5.78
C ASP A 265 -14.96 13.11 5.26
N ASP A 266 -14.63 14.03 6.14
CA ASP A 266 -13.82 15.22 5.87
C ASP A 266 -12.31 14.98 6.05
N GLY A 267 -11.92 13.75 6.38
CA GLY A 267 -10.54 13.34 6.60
C GLY A 267 -9.99 13.67 7.99
N ALA A 268 -10.75 14.31 8.87
CA ALA A 268 -10.33 14.56 10.25
C ALA A 268 -10.28 13.24 11.03
N PHE A 269 -9.24 13.08 11.88
CA PHE A 269 -9.20 11.95 12.80
C PHE A 269 -10.21 12.11 13.92
N VAL A 270 -10.88 11.01 14.25
CA VAL A 270 -11.69 10.91 15.46
C VAL A 270 -10.76 10.71 16.64
N HIS A 271 -10.73 11.68 17.55
CA HIS A 271 -9.84 11.65 18.70
C HIS A 271 -10.23 10.48 19.65
N PRO A 272 -9.31 9.55 19.96
CA PRO A 272 -9.65 8.28 20.61
C PRO A 272 -10.17 8.43 22.07
N VAL A 273 -9.97 9.59 22.69
CA VAL A 273 -10.43 9.87 24.05
C VAL A 273 -11.77 10.59 24.07
N THR A 274 -11.96 11.59 23.20
CA THR A 274 -13.20 12.38 23.15
C THR A 274 -14.29 11.75 22.27
N GLY A 275 -13.90 10.94 21.28
CA GLY A 275 -14.82 10.37 20.29
C GLY A 275 -15.29 11.39 19.25
N GLU A 276 -14.70 12.57 19.19
CA GLU A 276 -15.07 13.64 18.27
C GLU A 276 -14.01 13.80 17.16
N ALA A 277 -14.47 14.17 15.97
CA ALA A 277 -13.56 14.51 14.87
C ALA A 277 -12.81 15.80 15.19
N ASP A 278 -11.49 15.77 15.06
CA ASP A 278 -10.61 16.90 15.37
C ASP A 278 -9.57 17.09 14.25
N PRO A 279 -9.75 18.09 13.36
CA PRO A 279 -8.75 18.41 12.33
C PRO A 279 -7.38 18.82 12.90
N GLY A 280 -7.34 19.27 14.16
CA GLY A 280 -6.10 19.60 14.86
C GLY A 280 -5.36 18.40 15.43
N PHE A 281 -6.01 17.24 15.54
CA PHE A 281 -5.37 15.97 15.90
C PHE A 281 -4.65 15.39 14.68
N THR A 282 -3.36 15.69 14.58
CA THR A 282 -2.57 15.38 13.40
C THR A 282 -2.27 13.88 13.27
N GLU A 283 -1.88 13.45 12.07
CA GLU A 283 -1.42 12.07 11.83
C GLU A 283 -0.23 11.72 12.74
N ARG A 284 0.68 12.68 12.98
CA ARG A 284 1.80 12.51 13.91
C ARG A 284 1.32 12.28 15.33
N ASP A 285 0.29 13.03 15.79
CA ASP A 285 -0.27 12.86 17.14
C ASP A 285 -0.93 11.49 17.27
N ALA A 286 -1.67 11.06 16.26
CA ALA A 286 -2.28 9.75 16.19
C ALA A 286 -1.23 8.62 16.24
N MET A 287 -0.13 8.75 15.49
CA MET A 287 0.98 7.79 15.53
C MET A 287 1.68 7.78 16.90
N ILE A 288 1.91 8.95 17.52
CA ILE A 288 2.49 9.04 18.86
C ILE A 288 1.57 8.37 19.87
N TYR A 289 0.27 8.59 19.81
CA TYR A 289 -0.70 7.94 20.67
C TYR A 289 -0.62 6.41 20.56
N GLN A 290 -0.55 5.87 19.34
CA GLN A 290 -0.51 4.43 19.09
C GLN A 290 0.81 3.79 19.53
N VAL A 291 1.96 4.48 19.46
CA VAL A 291 3.25 3.92 19.88
C VAL A 291 3.58 4.14 21.34
N LYS A 292 2.76 4.90 22.09
CA LYS A 292 2.93 5.05 23.54
C LYS A 292 2.67 3.74 24.27
N SER A 293 3.36 3.57 25.42
CA SER A 293 3.08 2.46 26.32
C SER A 293 1.59 2.47 26.77
N PRO A 294 0.87 1.33 26.77
CA PRO A 294 1.39 -0.04 26.65
C PRO A 294 1.39 -0.59 25.20
N TYR A 295 1.10 0.19 24.19
CA TYR A 295 0.85 -0.30 22.82
C TYR A 295 2.14 -0.51 22.02
N GLY A 296 3.08 0.45 22.12
CA GLY A 296 4.31 0.45 21.34
C GLY A 296 5.36 -0.51 21.86
N ARG A 297 6.05 -1.18 20.96
CA ARG A 297 7.24 -1.98 21.28
C ARG A 297 8.27 -1.92 20.15
N ARG A 298 9.47 -2.38 20.46
CA ARG A 298 10.54 -2.59 19.48
C ARG A 298 10.68 -4.08 19.16
N GLY A 299 11.03 -4.35 17.92
CA GLY A 299 11.25 -5.69 17.39
C GLY A 299 9.98 -6.40 16.93
N ALA A 300 10.03 -6.91 15.71
CA ALA A 300 8.98 -7.75 15.14
C ALA A 300 9.58 -8.65 14.04
N ARG A 301 8.98 -9.83 13.84
CA ARG A 301 9.45 -10.79 12.85
C ARG A 301 8.86 -10.52 11.49
N ILE A 302 9.65 -10.82 10.44
CA ILE A 302 9.24 -10.82 9.04
C ILE A 302 9.80 -12.05 8.34
N GLY A 303 9.21 -12.45 7.24
CA GLY A 303 9.72 -13.50 6.36
C GLY A 303 8.76 -14.67 6.20
N THR A 304 9.21 -15.67 5.47
CA THR A 304 8.42 -16.82 5.04
C THR A 304 8.96 -18.15 5.61
N ALA A 305 8.08 -19.12 5.72
CA ALA A 305 8.42 -20.51 6.05
C ALA A 305 7.65 -21.45 5.13
N GLY A 306 8.26 -22.58 4.79
CA GLY A 306 7.61 -23.61 3.97
C GLY A 306 7.16 -23.07 2.60
N ASP A 307 5.89 -23.24 2.29
CA ASP A 307 5.30 -22.85 0.99
C ASP A 307 4.44 -21.57 1.05
N GLN A 308 4.56 -20.78 2.12
CA GLN A 308 3.75 -19.59 2.36
C GLN A 308 3.88 -18.56 1.24
N ALA A 309 5.11 -18.30 0.75
CA ALA A 309 5.34 -17.37 -0.36
C ALA A 309 4.65 -17.85 -1.64
N ARG A 310 4.71 -19.16 -1.94
CA ARG A 310 3.99 -19.75 -3.08
C ARG A 310 2.48 -19.57 -2.95
N ALA A 311 1.94 -19.89 -1.77
CA ALA A 311 0.50 -19.75 -1.50
C ALA A 311 0.03 -18.28 -1.59
N PHE A 312 0.88 -17.33 -1.21
CA PHE A 312 0.63 -15.90 -1.42
C PHE A 312 0.57 -15.56 -2.92
N HIS A 313 1.56 -15.99 -3.70
CA HIS A 313 1.61 -15.69 -5.14
C HIS A 313 0.44 -16.31 -5.90
N GLU A 314 0.02 -17.53 -5.54
CA GLU A 314 -1.17 -18.18 -6.10
C GLU A 314 -2.45 -17.39 -5.81
N ASP A 315 -2.63 -16.91 -4.57
CA ASP A 315 -3.77 -16.08 -4.17
C ASP A 315 -3.78 -14.74 -4.92
N MET A 316 -2.64 -14.06 -4.94
CA MET A 316 -2.44 -12.80 -5.64
C MET A 316 -2.75 -12.90 -7.14
N MET A 317 -2.18 -13.89 -7.81
CA MET A 317 -2.37 -14.06 -9.26
C MET A 317 -3.80 -14.47 -9.61
N THR A 318 -4.45 -15.30 -8.77
CA THR A 318 -5.86 -15.63 -8.90
C THR A 318 -6.73 -14.39 -8.81
N PHE A 319 -6.47 -13.51 -7.83
CA PHE A 319 -7.18 -12.25 -7.68
C PHE A 319 -7.01 -11.37 -8.92
N TRP A 320 -5.80 -11.12 -9.37
CA TRP A 320 -5.54 -10.21 -10.49
C TRP A 320 -6.09 -10.72 -11.82
N THR A 321 -5.91 -12.01 -12.11
CA THR A 321 -6.44 -12.60 -13.35
C THR A 321 -7.95 -12.70 -13.37
N THR A 322 -8.61 -12.58 -12.23
CA THR A 322 -10.09 -12.54 -12.13
C THR A 322 -10.61 -11.11 -12.18
N SER A 323 -10.00 -10.20 -11.42
CA SER A 323 -10.52 -8.83 -11.23
C SER A 323 -10.21 -7.87 -12.37
N LEU A 324 -9.19 -8.17 -13.22
CA LEU A 324 -8.78 -7.32 -14.35
C LEU A 324 -9.02 -7.97 -15.73
N ARG A 325 -9.91 -8.94 -15.80
CA ARG A 325 -10.34 -9.57 -17.06
C ARG A 325 -11.23 -8.66 -17.90
#